data_beb8716cb00b8c6d36963ace341649ba
#
_entry.id   beb8716cb00b8c6d36963ace341649ba
#
_cell.length_a   1.000
_cell.length_b   1.000
_cell.length_c   1.000
_cell.angle_alpha   90.00
_cell.angle_beta   90.00
_cell.angle_gamma   90.00
#
_symmetry.space_group_name_H-M   'P 1'
#
loop_
_entity.id
_entity.type
_entity.pdbx_description
1 polymer ?
#
loop_
_entity_poly.entity_id
_entity_poly.type
_entity_poly.pdbx_seq_one_letter_code
_entity_poly.pdbx_strand_id
1 'polypeptide(L)'
;MPPRRVPPPQDQGRPMPPGPEGTQVIRRDGRRAEPEQGARAWSQAPEPAPQHGTRPGGTDPTRAHRPQAGSAYAPTQTPQPYDDPYRRQAGRVGAPPQPPRRTGPAAPPPQPPRPAKPRRKAHWGRRIGLVLMALLVLVGGSVVYLDRGLNRVDALADYPDRIGDTPGTNWLLVGSDSRAGMTPEEEAALATGGDVGEGRTDTIIVVHIPKSGKATMVSIPRDSYVPIPGWGRDKINAAFAQGGPQLLVQTVEGATGLYIDHYAEIGFGGFAGIVDALGGVNLCVPYPIDDPLAGINLQPGCQDLTGSQALGFVRTRATPLADLDRMKNQRAFMSALLDKATSVSTMINPFRLWPTVTKTAGSLQVDEDDHLWNLAGLGWAMRGGPITTTVPIAGFEDVDSGNVLIWDRERASQFFGALAEDKPVPESLITTGP
;
A
#
# COMPACT_ATOMS: atom_id res chain seq x y z
N MET A 1 -65.24 -39.61 28.13
CA MET A 1 -64.05 -40.23 28.78
C MET A 1 -62.82 -39.62 28.09
N PRO A 2 -62.00 -38.82 28.71
CA PRO A 2 -60.76 -38.30 28.17
C PRO A 2 -59.62 -39.33 28.40
N PRO A 3 -58.61 -39.39 27.52
CA PRO A 3 -57.54 -40.35 27.61
C PRO A 3 -56.51 -39.99 28.71
N ARG A 4 -56.07 -41.02 29.42
CA ARG A 4 -55.05 -40.94 30.50
C ARG A 4 -53.68 -40.54 29.94
N ARG A 5 -53.07 -39.55 30.59
CA ARG A 5 -51.64 -39.20 30.39
C ARG A 5 -50.75 -40.26 31.05
N VAL A 6 -49.79 -40.78 30.29
CA VAL A 6 -48.73 -41.66 30.77
C VAL A 6 -47.56 -40.77 31.21
N PRO A 7 -46.93 -40.96 32.39
CA PRO A 7 -45.76 -40.22 32.81
C PRO A 7 -44.49 -40.64 32.07
N PRO A 8 -43.48 -39.75 31.85
CA PRO A 8 -42.25 -40.13 31.19
C PRO A 8 -41.37 -41.03 32.07
N PRO A 9 -40.49 -41.85 31.46
CA PRO A 9 -39.60 -42.76 32.17
C PRO A 9 -38.50 -41.98 32.91
N GLN A 10 -38.22 -42.46 34.14
CA GLN A 10 -37.11 -41.96 34.95
C GLN A 10 -35.78 -42.44 34.39
N ASP A 11 -34.87 -41.48 34.13
CA ASP A 11 -33.52 -41.70 33.67
C ASP A 11 -32.67 -42.32 34.81
N GLN A 12 -32.23 -43.55 34.62
CA GLN A 12 -31.30 -44.24 35.54
C GLN A 12 -29.89 -43.80 35.17
N GLY A 13 -29.22 -43.17 36.10
CA GLY A 13 -27.92 -42.55 36.04
C GLY A 13 -26.83 -43.43 35.39
N ARG A 14 -26.19 -42.91 34.36
CA ARG A 14 -24.91 -43.37 33.85
C ARG A 14 -23.77 -42.78 34.70
N PRO A 15 -22.76 -43.58 35.06
CA PRO A 15 -21.60 -43.04 35.76
C PRO A 15 -20.77 -42.12 34.83
N MET A 16 -20.41 -40.92 35.33
CA MET A 16 -19.49 -40.01 34.67
C MET A 16 -18.06 -40.58 34.58
N PRO A 17 -17.31 -40.30 33.49
CA PRO A 17 -15.91 -40.60 33.42
C PRO A 17 -15.09 -39.67 34.35
N PRO A 18 -13.93 -40.15 34.87
CA PRO A 18 -13.10 -39.32 35.75
C PRO A 18 -12.48 -38.14 35.00
N GLY A 19 -12.61 -36.93 35.56
CA GLY A 19 -11.97 -35.71 35.04
C GLY A 19 -10.46 -35.71 35.30
N PRO A 20 -9.68 -34.91 34.56
CA PRO A 20 -8.24 -34.82 34.76
C PRO A 20 -7.89 -34.16 36.08
N GLU A 21 -7.00 -34.81 36.81
CA GLU A 21 -6.39 -34.33 38.07
C GLU A 21 -5.61 -33.04 37.83
N GLY A 22 -5.75 -32.10 38.75
CA GLY A 22 -4.73 -31.08 39.00
C GLY A 22 -5.11 -29.64 38.81
N THR A 23 -6.11 -29.13 39.53
CA THR A 23 -6.13 -27.68 39.84
C THR A 23 -6.26 -27.50 41.34
N GLN A 24 -5.16 -27.19 42.01
CA GLN A 24 -5.16 -26.82 43.44
C GLN A 24 -5.84 -25.49 43.61
N VAL A 25 -7.01 -25.50 44.22
CA VAL A 25 -7.70 -24.31 44.68
C VAL A 25 -7.00 -23.83 45.97
N ILE A 26 -6.25 -22.76 45.92
CA ILE A 26 -5.69 -22.08 47.09
C ILE A 26 -6.84 -21.34 47.80
N ARG A 27 -7.21 -21.82 48.98
CA ARG A 27 -8.11 -21.11 49.89
C ARG A 27 -7.40 -19.88 50.44
N ARG A 28 -8.01 -18.71 50.26
CA ARG A 28 -7.60 -17.45 50.87
C ARG A 28 -7.98 -17.46 52.33
N ASP A 29 -7.05 -17.73 53.23
CA ASP A 29 -7.17 -17.44 54.63
C ASP A 29 -6.91 -15.95 54.87
N GLY A 30 -7.91 -15.26 55.44
CA GLY A 30 -7.83 -13.84 55.71
C GLY A 30 -6.88 -13.49 56.87
N ARG A 31 -5.60 -13.33 56.55
CA ARG A 31 -4.66 -12.62 57.42
C ARG A 31 -4.05 -11.49 56.66
N ARG A 32 -4.27 -10.27 57.19
CA ARG A 32 -3.56 -9.05 56.76
C ARG A 32 -2.04 -9.26 56.96
N ALA A 33 -1.27 -9.22 55.90
CA ALA A 33 0.18 -9.05 55.97
C ALA A 33 0.50 -7.56 56.08
N GLU A 34 1.32 -7.19 57.05
CA GLU A 34 1.92 -5.86 57.12
C GLU A 34 2.82 -5.57 55.91
N PRO A 35 2.95 -4.31 55.51
CA PRO A 35 3.76 -3.95 54.34
C PRO A 35 5.24 -4.01 54.70
N GLU A 36 5.97 -4.92 54.04
CA GLU A 36 7.44 -4.91 54.06
C GLU A 36 7.99 -3.64 53.39
N GLN A 37 8.87 -2.97 54.13
CA GLN A 37 9.71 -1.85 53.68
C GLN A 37 10.73 -2.35 52.65
N GLY A 38 10.45 -2.21 51.38
CA GLY A 38 11.38 -2.66 50.34
C GLY A 38 11.19 -2.00 48.94
N ALA A 39 10.30 -1.06 48.78
CA ALA A 39 10.06 -0.43 47.47
C ALA A 39 10.38 1.07 47.45
N ARG A 40 11.61 1.43 47.76
CA ARG A 40 12.15 2.79 47.56
C ARG A 40 13.52 2.71 46.91
N ALA A 41 13.60 2.42 45.63
CA ALA A 41 14.86 2.51 44.89
C ALA A 41 14.70 2.68 43.36
N TRP A 42 13.63 3.26 42.87
CA TRP A 42 13.54 3.52 41.41
C TRP A 42 12.89 4.87 41.04
N SER A 43 13.15 5.93 41.80
CA SER A 43 12.72 7.26 41.45
C SER A 43 13.75 8.32 41.81
N GLN A 44 14.94 8.26 41.18
CA GLN A 44 15.84 9.42 41.10
C GLN A 44 16.58 9.34 39.78
N ALA A 45 16.06 10.07 38.78
CA ALA A 45 16.83 10.48 37.62
C ALA A 45 17.81 11.58 38.10
N PRO A 46 19.10 11.58 37.65
CA PRO A 46 20.02 12.64 37.99
C PRO A 46 19.66 13.94 37.26
N GLU A 47 19.54 15.02 38.04
CA GLU A 47 19.45 16.40 37.53
C GLU A 47 20.71 16.78 36.77
N PRO A 48 20.63 17.55 35.68
CA PRO A 48 21.82 18.08 35.02
C PRO A 48 22.42 19.23 35.81
N ALA A 49 23.74 19.16 36.02
CA ALA A 49 24.56 20.13 36.74
C ALA A 49 24.54 21.52 36.04
N PRO A 50 24.59 22.64 36.80
CA PRO A 50 24.60 23.98 36.28
C PRO A 50 25.95 24.33 35.64
N GLN A 51 25.92 24.83 34.40
CA GLN A 51 27.08 25.38 33.73
C GLN A 51 27.35 26.80 34.22
N HIS A 52 28.48 26.96 34.89
CA HIS A 52 29.07 28.27 35.24
C HIS A 52 29.58 28.98 33.99
N GLY A 53 29.10 30.17 33.79
CA GLY A 53 29.60 31.10 32.79
C GLY A 53 30.92 31.74 33.23
N THR A 54 31.83 31.91 32.29
CA THR A 54 32.86 32.92 32.30
C THR A 54 33.11 33.46 30.90
N ARG A 55 32.81 34.75 30.69
CA ARG A 55 33.45 35.61 29.71
C ARG A 55 34.58 36.38 30.45
N PRO A 56 35.64 36.97 29.82
CA PRO A 56 35.66 37.61 28.52
C PRO A 56 37.01 37.51 27.75
N GLY A 57 37.05 38.05 26.55
CA GLY A 57 38.28 38.64 25.97
C GLY A 57 38.66 38.21 24.58
N GLY A 58 38.28 38.94 23.61
CA GLY A 58 39.06 39.76 22.69
C GLY A 58 39.84 39.06 21.58
N THR A 59 39.55 39.57 20.41
CA THR A 59 40.36 39.83 19.21
C THR A 59 40.04 38.95 17.99
N ASP A 60 39.37 39.58 17.05
CA ASP A 60 39.37 39.37 15.59
C ASP A 60 40.75 39.71 15.01
N PRO A 61 41.19 39.40 13.78
CA PRO A 61 40.53 38.80 12.63
C PRO A 61 41.38 37.78 11.85
N THR A 62 40.80 36.90 11.07
CA THR A 62 41.30 36.59 9.70
C THR A 62 40.32 35.71 8.90
N ARG A 63 39.71 36.34 7.95
CA ARG A 63 39.60 36.02 6.55
C ARG A 63 39.46 34.53 6.18
N ALA A 64 38.20 34.05 6.17
CA ALA A 64 37.84 32.81 5.52
C ALA A 64 37.59 33.01 4.01
N HIS A 65 38.30 32.29 3.19
CA HIS A 65 38.11 32.21 1.74
C HIS A 65 36.81 31.49 1.41
N ARG A 66 35.97 32.18 0.67
CA ARG A 66 34.79 31.66 -0.01
C ARG A 66 35.24 31.09 -1.37
N PRO A 67 34.94 29.87 -1.77
CA PRO A 67 35.12 29.44 -3.14
C PRO A 67 34.05 30.09 -4.02
N GLN A 68 34.49 30.84 -5.00
CA GLN A 68 33.62 31.39 -6.05
C GLN A 68 33.17 30.25 -6.98
N ALA A 69 31.90 30.25 -7.27
CA ALA A 69 31.30 29.46 -8.31
C ALA A 69 31.86 29.84 -9.68
N GLY A 70 32.21 28.83 -10.46
CA GLY A 70 32.79 28.96 -11.78
C GLY A 70 31.90 29.67 -12.77
N SER A 71 32.56 30.51 -13.53
CA SER A 71 32.11 31.31 -14.64
C SER A 71 31.47 30.47 -15.74
N ALA A 72 30.36 30.95 -16.26
CA ALA A 72 29.69 30.48 -17.45
C ALA A 72 30.62 30.62 -18.69
N TYR A 73 30.68 29.58 -19.52
CA TYR A 73 31.33 29.59 -20.82
C TYR A 73 30.62 30.56 -21.76
N ALA A 74 31.34 31.58 -22.24
CA ALA A 74 30.93 32.43 -23.35
C ALA A 74 31.13 31.66 -24.68
N PRO A 75 30.26 31.90 -25.69
CA PRO A 75 30.40 31.23 -26.97
C PRO A 75 31.60 31.75 -27.74
N THR A 76 32.36 30.82 -28.31
CA THR A 76 33.54 31.05 -29.18
C THR A 76 33.13 31.83 -30.42
N GLN A 77 33.67 33.02 -30.59
CA GLN A 77 33.57 33.80 -31.82
C GLN A 77 34.44 33.16 -32.91
N THR A 78 33.85 32.93 -34.08
CA THR A 78 34.51 32.58 -35.30
C THR A 78 35.49 33.69 -35.71
N PRO A 79 36.76 33.36 -36.10
CA PRO A 79 37.69 34.38 -36.58
C PRO A 79 37.23 34.93 -37.93
N GLN A 80 37.10 36.26 -38.01
CA GLN A 80 36.95 36.95 -39.30
C GLN A 80 38.25 36.90 -40.11
N PRO A 81 38.18 36.84 -41.44
CA PRO A 81 39.37 36.85 -42.30
C PRO A 81 40.08 38.20 -42.17
N TYR A 82 41.35 38.18 -41.90
CA TYR A 82 42.24 39.31 -41.85
C TYR A 82 42.49 39.79 -43.30
N ASP A 83 42.08 41.06 -43.61
CA ASP A 83 42.39 41.74 -44.89
C ASP A 83 43.80 42.24 -44.81
N ASP A 84 44.68 41.60 -45.63
CA ASP A 84 46.11 42.02 -45.87
C ASP A 84 46.14 43.20 -46.81
N PRO A 85 46.57 44.40 -46.38
CA PRO A 85 46.66 45.62 -47.26
C PRO A 85 47.77 45.58 -48.31
N TYR A 86 48.61 44.58 -48.34
CA TYR A 86 49.75 44.56 -49.26
C TYR A 86 49.52 43.83 -50.62
N ARG A 87 48.30 43.38 -50.87
CA ARG A 87 48.01 42.64 -52.11
C ARG A 87 47.66 43.52 -53.33
N ARG A 88 47.90 44.81 -53.28
CA ARG A 88 47.56 45.75 -54.40
C ARG A 88 48.78 46.27 -55.20
N GLN A 89 49.84 45.61 -55.32
CA GLN A 89 50.91 45.98 -56.26
C GLN A 89 51.66 44.77 -56.78
N ALA A 90 51.05 44.00 -57.64
CA ALA A 90 51.80 43.15 -58.53
C ALA A 90 51.29 43.37 -59.98
N GLY A 91 52.12 44.05 -60.75
CA GLY A 91 51.81 44.45 -62.08
C GLY A 91 51.57 43.28 -63.02
N ARG A 92 50.82 43.58 -64.07
CA ARG A 92 50.63 42.73 -65.25
C ARG A 92 51.98 42.29 -65.83
N VAL A 93 52.36 41.06 -65.61
CA VAL A 93 53.39 40.39 -66.40
C VAL A 93 52.69 39.52 -67.43
N GLY A 94 52.94 39.74 -68.66
CA GLY A 94 52.33 39.08 -69.83
C GLY A 94 52.49 37.55 -69.74
N ALA A 95 51.45 36.87 -70.13
CA ALA A 95 51.43 35.42 -70.19
C ALA A 95 52.40 34.90 -71.25
N PRO A 96 53.20 33.86 -70.98
CA PRO A 96 54.05 33.22 -72.00
C PRO A 96 53.20 32.50 -73.05
N PRO A 97 53.68 32.39 -74.30
CA PRO A 97 52.94 31.76 -75.40
C PRO A 97 52.68 30.29 -75.10
N GLN A 98 51.45 29.89 -75.26
CA GLN A 98 50.99 28.50 -75.03
C GLN A 98 51.61 27.60 -76.18
N PRO A 99 52.11 26.40 -75.87
CA PRO A 99 52.53 25.43 -76.88
C PRO A 99 51.31 24.89 -77.64
N PRO A 100 51.47 24.44 -78.88
CA PRO A 100 50.39 23.98 -79.75
C PRO A 100 49.61 22.81 -79.09
N ARG A 101 48.30 22.95 -79.08
CA ARG A 101 47.41 21.90 -78.59
C ARG A 101 47.57 20.62 -79.37
N ARG A 102 48.08 19.57 -78.77
CA ARG A 102 47.97 18.21 -79.30
C ARG A 102 46.51 17.83 -79.33
N THR A 103 45.99 17.50 -80.54
CA THR A 103 44.65 16.88 -80.67
C THR A 103 44.71 15.48 -80.09
N GLY A 104 44.25 15.33 -78.86
CA GLY A 104 44.04 14.04 -78.24
C GLY A 104 42.85 13.31 -78.90
N PRO A 105 42.78 12.01 -78.83
CA PRO A 105 41.66 11.24 -79.37
C PRO A 105 40.32 11.73 -78.85
N ALA A 106 39.33 11.78 -79.75
CA ALA A 106 37.99 12.27 -79.48
C ALA A 106 37.42 11.59 -78.25
N ALA A 107 36.82 12.40 -77.33
CA ALA A 107 36.13 11.90 -76.16
C ALA A 107 35.02 10.92 -76.57
N PRO A 108 34.87 9.80 -75.89
CA PRO A 108 33.78 8.86 -76.17
C PRO A 108 32.41 9.56 -75.99
N PRO A 109 31.42 9.19 -76.76
CA PRO A 109 30.10 9.81 -76.71
C PRO A 109 29.52 9.68 -75.33
N PRO A 110 28.74 10.69 -74.85
CA PRO A 110 28.11 10.65 -73.51
C PRO A 110 27.23 9.40 -73.34
N GLN A 111 27.53 8.62 -72.32
CA GLN A 111 26.73 7.43 -72.00
C GLN A 111 25.32 7.88 -71.64
N PRO A 112 24.31 7.18 -72.16
CA PRO A 112 22.94 7.49 -71.77
C PRO A 112 22.76 7.41 -70.22
N PRO A 113 21.96 8.30 -69.62
CA PRO A 113 21.75 8.30 -68.16
C PRO A 113 21.25 6.92 -67.71
N ARG A 114 21.98 6.32 -66.79
CA ARG A 114 21.56 5.04 -66.17
C ARG A 114 20.18 5.22 -65.58
N PRO A 115 19.22 4.30 -65.84
CA PRO A 115 17.89 4.39 -65.30
C PRO A 115 17.99 4.47 -63.77
N ALA A 116 17.41 5.51 -63.16
CA ALA A 116 17.35 5.68 -61.73
C ALA A 116 16.63 4.46 -61.11
N LYS A 117 17.31 3.72 -60.24
CA LYS A 117 16.69 2.61 -59.53
C LYS A 117 15.43 3.13 -58.86
N PRO A 118 14.27 2.46 -59.02
CA PRO A 118 13.04 2.91 -58.39
C PRO A 118 13.27 2.99 -56.89
N ARG A 119 13.09 4.19 -56.29
CA ARG A 119 13.09 4.39 -54.84
C ARG A 119 11.98 3.53 -54.29
N ARG A 120 12.29 2.37 -53.70
CA ARG A 120 11.35 1.56 -52.96
C ARG A 120 10.74 2.46 -51.87
N LYS A 121 9.48 2.84 -52.04
CA LYS A 121 8.72 3.56 -51.01
C LYS A 121 8.79 2.69 -49.77
N ALA A 122 9.57 3.12 -48.80
CA ALA A 122 9.69 2.40 -47.53
C ALA A 122 8.33 2.38 -46.90
N HIS A 123 7.70 1.22 -46.81
CA HIS A 123 6.38 1.01 -46.13
C HIS A 123 6.52 1.10 -44.62
N TRP A 124 7.26 2.08 -44.12
CA TRP A 124 7.51 2.31 -42.70
C TRP A 124 6.23 2.54 -41.94
N GLY A 125 5.30 3.33 -42.51
CA GLY A 125 3.99 3.55 -41.88
C GLY A 125 3.21 2.25 -41.65
N ARG A 126 3.20 1.33 -42.64
CA ARG A 126 2.55 0.03 -42.50
C ARG A 126 3.25 -0.86 -41.48
N ARG A 127 4.59 -0.83 -41.39
CA ARG A 127 5.36 -1.60 -40.38
C ARG A 127 5.12 -1.06 -38.99
N ILE A 128 5.11 0.27 -38.81
CA ILE A 128 4.79 0.92 -37.54
C ILE A 128 3.36 0.59 -37.14
N GLY A 129 2.38 0.68 -38.07
CA GLY A 129 1.00 0.30 -37.80
C GLY A 129 0.83 -1.15 -37.36
N LEU A 130 1.56 -2.09 -38.00
CA LEU A 130 1.54 -3.50 -37.58
C LEU A 130 2.17 -3.71 -36.20
N VAL A 131 3.28 -3.02 -35.89
CA VAL A 131 3.91 -3.10 -34.56
C VAL A 131 3.00 -2.53 -33.48
N LEU A 132 2.35 -1.38 -33.73
CA LEU A 132 1.40 -0.79 -32.80
C LEU A 132 0.17 -1.70 -32.59
N MET A 133 -0.34 -2.29 -33.67
CA MET A 133 -1.45 -3.25 -33.58
C MET A 133 -1.05 -4.48 -32.78
N ALA A 134 0.13 -5.06 -33.05
CA ALA A 134 0.64 -6.21 -32.28
C ALA A 134 0.82 -5.87 -30.79
N LEU A 135 1.36 -4.67 -30.50
CA LEU A 135 1.48 -4.18 -29.12
C LEU A 135 0.12 -4.02 -28.45
N LEU A 136 -0.89 -3.48 -29.15
CA LEU A 136 -2.23 -3.29 -28.65
C LEU A 136 -2.91 -4.64 -28.33
N VAL A 137 -2.76 -5.62 -29.22
CA VAL A 137 -3.23 -7.00 -29.02
C VAL A 137 -2.52 -7.66 -27.82
N LEU A 138 -1.22 -7.47 -27.70
CA LEU A 138 -0.44 -8.01 -26.58
C LEU A 138 -0.89 -7.37 -25.25
N VAL A 139 -1.04 -6.05 -25.19
CA VAL A 139 -1.52 -5.35 -23.98
C VAL A 139 -2.96 -5.78 -23.65
N GLY A 140 -3.86 -5.78 -24.63
CA GLY A 140 -5.23 -6.22 -24.41
C GLY A 140 -5.33 -7.68 -23.96
N GLY A 141 -4.56 -8.57 -24.58
CA GLY A 141 -4.46 -9.99 -24.16
C GLY A 141 -3.90 -10.14 -22.75
N SER A 142 -2.90 -9.33 -22.38
CA SER A 142 -2.35 -9.30 -21.02
C SER A 142 -3.39 -8.84 -19.99
N VAL A 143 -4.16 -7.80 -20.28
CA VAL A 143 -5.22 -7.30 -19.40
C VAL A 143 -6.28 -8.39 -19.17
N VAL A 144 -6.74 -9.03 -20.24
CA VAL A 144 -7.73 -10.12 -20.13
C VAL A 144 -7.18 -11.31 -19.36
N TYR A 145 -5.91 -11.66 -19.58
CA TYR A 145 -5.25 -12.74 -18.84
C TYR A 145 -5.18 -12.44 -17.34
N LEU A 146 -4.78 -11.24 -16.96
CA LEU A 146 -4.68 -10.80 -15.58
C LEU A 146 -6.05 -10.68 -14.91
N ASP A 147 -7.03 -10.16 -15.62
CA ASP A 147 -8.41 -10.04 -15.13
C ASP A 147 -9.02 -11.41 -14.81
N ARG A 148 -8.76 -12.41 -15.66
CA ARG A 148 -9.17 -13.78 -15.40
C ARG A 148 -8.40 -14.47 -14.26
N GLY A 149 -7.26 -13.92 -13.87
CA GLY A 149 -6.45 -14.38 -12.75
C GLY A 149 -6.92 -13.86 -11.38
N LEU A 150 -7.88 -12.93 -11.34
CA LEU A 150 -8.49 -12.46 -10.08
C LEU A 150 -9.36 -13.57 -9.46
N ASN A 151 -9.25 -13.74 -8.15
CA ASN A 151 -10.17 -14.60 -7.41
C ASN A 151 -11.46 -13.81 -7.13
N ARG A 152 -12.59 -14.34 -7.56
CA ARG A 152 -13.87 -13.67 -7.43
C ARG A 152 -14.70 -14.27 -6.31
N VAL A 153 -15.39 -13.41 -5.56
CA VAL A 153 -16.29 -13.75 -4.46
C VAL A 153 -17.51 -12.85 -4.54
N ASP A 154 -18.67 -13.40 -4.26
CA ASP A 154 -19.93 -12.65 -4.21
C ASP A 154 -19.99 -11.85 -2.88
N ALA A 155 -19.27 -10.72 -2.84
CA ALA A 155 -19.20 -9.87 -1.65
C ALA A 155 -20.30 -8.80 -1.63
N LEU A 156 -20.73 -8.34 -2.81
CA LEU A 156 -21.64 -7.23 -2.99
C LEU A 156 -23.07 -7.65 -3.37
N ALA A 157 -23.39 -8.95 -3.19
CA ALA A 157 -24.74 -9.45 -3.47
C ALA A 157 -25.81 -8.58 -2.84
N ASP A 158 -26.89 -8.37 -3.57
CA ASP A 158 -28.04 -7.64 -3.10
C ASP A 158 -28.69 -8.30 -1.87
N TYR A 159 -29.09 -7.50 -0.92
CA TYR A 159 -29.79 -7.94 0.28
C TYR A 159 -30.99 -7.02 0.56
N PRO A 160 -32.03 -7.52 1.30
CA PRO A 160 -33.18 -6.70 1.66
C PRO A 160 -32.78 -5.43 2.41
N ASP A 161 -33.38 -4.31 2.05
CA ASP A 161 -33.13 -2.98 2.65
C ASP A 161 -31.70 -2.46 2.50
N ARG A 162 -30.96 -2.93 1.48
CA ARG A 162 -29.65 -2.36 1.13
C ARG A 162 -29.82 -0.86 0.88
N ILE A 163 -28.89 -0.07 1.43
CA ILE A 163 -28.88 1.37 1.20
C ILE A 163 -28.74 1.68 -0.27
N GLY A 164 -29.33 2.81 -0.73
CA GLY A 164 -29.17 3.26 -2.11
C GLY A 164 -27.75 3.76 -2.38
N ASP A 165 -27.41 3.81 -3.67
CA ASP A 165 -26.14 4.35 -4.17
C ASP A 165 -25.84 5.73 -3.57
N THR A 166 -24.59 5.92 -3.13
CA THR A 166 -24.08 7.17 -2.59
C THR A 166 -23.11 7.84 -3.56
N PRO A 167 -23.11 9.19 -3.69
CA PRO A 167 -22.18 9.89 -4.57
C PRO A 167 -20.71 9.59 -4.28
N GLY A 168 -19.89 9.53 -5.34
CA GLY A 168 -18.48 9.11 -5.26
C GLY A 168 -18.33 7.63 -5.59
N THR A 169 -17.25 7.00 -5.15
CA THR A 169 -17.01 5.56 -5.28
C THR A 169 -16.41 5.06 -3.99
N ASN A 170 -17.02 4.04 -3.38
CA ASN A 170 -16.58 3.50 -2.10
C ASN A 170 -16.03 2.08 -2.29
N TRP A 171 -14.79 1.89 -1.88
CA TRP A 171 -14.14 0.61 -1.81
C TRP A 171 -14.10 0.09 -0.39
N LEU A 172 -14.39 -1.19 -0.19
CA LEU A 172 -14.08 -1.89 1.05
C LEU A 172 -12.84 -2.75 0.84
N LEU A 173 -11.75 -2.37 1.49
CA LEU A 173 -10.49 -3.10 1.47
C LEU A 173 -10.35 -3.90 2.75
N VAL A 174 -10.11 -5.20 2.63
CA VAL A 174 -10.07 -6.14 3.75
C VAL A 174 -8.73 -6.87 3.77
N GLY A 175 -8.09 -6.87 4.93
CA GLY A 175 -6.96 -7.74 5.22
C GLY A 175 -7.43 -8.89 6.11
N SER A 176 -7.47 -10.10 5.55
CA SER A 176 -7.87 -11.29 6.29
C SER A 176 -6.66 -12.14 6.70
N ASP A 177 -6.84 -12.97 7.71
CA ASP A 177 -5.88 -13.99 8.08
C ASP A 177 -6.07 -15.29 7.26
N SER A 178 -6.77 -15.18 6.12
CA SER A 178 -6.98 -16.27 5.18
C SER A 178 -5.65 -16.84 4.68
N ARG A 179 -5.58 -18.14 4.69
CA ARG A 179 -4.46 -18.96 4.20
C ARG A 179 -4.82 -19.66 2.90
N ALA A 180 -5.94 -19.27 2.30
CA ALA A 180 -6.40 -19.88 1.05
C ALA A 180 -5.29 -19.84 -0.01
N GLY A 181 -4.97 -20.99 -0.58
CA GLY A 181 -3.94 -21.13 -1.61
C GLY A 181 -2.49 -21.19 -1.09
N MET A 182 -2.25 -21.15 0.22
CA MET A 182 -0.91 -21.34 0.80
C MET A 182 -0.58 -22.83 0.98
N THR A 183 0.70 -23.16 0.80
CA THR A 183 1.21 -24.48 1.17
C THR A 183 1.63 -24.51 2.65
N PRO A 184 1.72 -25.69 3.29
CA PRO A 184 2.19 -25.79 4.68
C PRO A 184 3.59 -25.17 4.90
N GLU A 185 4.45 -25.22 3.88
CA GLU A 185 5.79 -24.63 3.92
C GLU A 185 5.72 -23.09 3.91
N GLU A 186 4.80 -22.51 3.12
CA GLU A 186 4.55 -21.07 3.09
C GLU A 186 3.94 -20.58 4.40
N GLU A 187 3.00 -21.34 4.99
CA GLU A 187 2.43 -21.04 6.30
C GLU A 187 3.50 -21.02 7.39
N ALA A 188 4.39 -21.99 7.38
CA ALA A 188 5.52 -22.06 8.31
C ALA A 188 6.50 -20.90 8.11
N ALA A 189 6.82 -20.55 6.84
CA ALA A 189 7.72 -19.45 6.51
C ALA A 189 7.16 -18.07 6.90
N LEU A 190 5.83 -17.91 6.90
CA LEU A 190 5.16 -16.68 7.29
C LEU A 190 4.78 -16.65 8.78
N ALA A 191 5.12 -17.68 9.55
CA ALA A 191 4.77 -17.81 10.97
C ALA A 191 3.29 -17.51 11.25
N THR A 192 2.39 -18.04 10.39
CA THR A 192 0.96 -17.76 10.49
C THR A 192 0.26 -18.58 11.56
N GLY A 193 0.97 -19.51 12.19
CA GLY A 193 0.42 -20.46 13.18
C GLY A 193 -0.42 -21.55 12.52
N GLY A 194 -0.91 -22.52 13.32
CA GLY A 194 -1.81 -23.59 12.85
C GLY A 194 -3.20 -23.08 12.47
N ASP A 195 -4.02 -23.93 11.89
CA ASP A 195 -5.40 -23.64 11.48
C ASP A 195 -6.19 -23.00 12.62
N VAL A 196 -6.69 -21.77 12.40
CA VAL A 196 -7.47 -20.99 13.38
C VAL A 196 -8.96 -20.97 13.02
N GLY A 197 -9.41 -21.86 12.14
CA GLY A 197 -10.81 -21.95 11.69
C GLY A 197 -11.14 -20.96 10.58
N GLU A 198 -12.42 -20.60 10.49
CA GLU A 198 -12.91 -19.63 9.52
C GLU A 198 -12.16 -18.30 9.69
N GLY A 199 -11.63 -17.77 8.57
CA GLY A 199 -10.75 -16.61 8.54
C GLY A 199 -11.33 -15.41 9.30
N ARG A 200 -10.45 -14.62 9.91
CA ARG A 200 -10.81 -13.36 10.58
C ARG A 200 -10.26 -12.20 9.79
N THR A 201 -10.86 -11.04 9.90
CA THR A 201 -10.29 -9.82 9.39
C THR A 201 -9.71 -8.98 10.51
N ASP A 202 -8.46 -8.56 10.34
CA ASP A 202 -7.76 -7.68 11.26
C ASP A 202 -7.66 -6.24 10.70
N THR A 203 -7.85 -6.07 9.40
CA THR A 203 -7.78 -4.78 8.72
C THR A 203 -9.04 -4.55 7.90
N ILE A 204 -9.76 -3.48 8.21
CA ILE A 204 -10.96 -3.06 7.50
C ILE A 204 -10.78 -1.59 7.16
N ILE A 205 -10.77 -1.26 5.87
CA ILE A 205 -10.53 0.09 5.37
C ILE A 205 -11.61 0.43 4.35
N VAL A 206 -12.29 1.54 4.54
CA VAL A 206 -13.15 2.14 3.51
C VAL A 206 -12.36 3.22 2.80
N VAL A 207 -12.33 3.16 1.46
CA VAL A 207 -11.73 4.22 0.64
C VAL A 207 -12.85 4.90 -0.13
N HIS A 208 -13.12 6.15 0.20
CA HIS A 208 -14.02 7.01 -0.54
C HIS A 208 -13.24 7.80 -1.59
N ILE A 209 -13.60 7.62 -2.84
CA ILE A 209 -13.05 8.35 -3.99
C ILE A 209 -14.09 9.39 -4.43
N PRO A 210 -13.91 10.67 -4.08
CA PRO A 210 -14.87 11.70 -4.44
C PRO A 210 -14.83 11.99 -5.95
N LYS A 211 -15.93 12.56 -6.48
CA LYS A 211 -15.97 13.06 -7.87
C LYS A 211 -14.92 14.14 -8.14
N SER A 212 -14.48 14.83 -7.11
CA SER A 212 -13.43 15.82 -7.19
C SER A 212 -12.66 15.93 -5.87
N GLY A 213 -11.33 16.00 -5.94
CA GLY A 213 -10.49 16.10 -4.75
C GLY A 213 -9.62 14.87 -4.51
N LYS A 214 -9.17 14.71 -3.28
CA LYS A 214 -8.36 13.56 -2.86
C LYS A 214 -9.24 12.45 -2.29
N ALA A 215 -8.85 11.22 -2.56
CA ALA A 215 -9.46 10.08 -1.90
C ALA A 215 -9.27 10.13 -0.38
N THR A 216 -10.25 9.65 0.37
CA THR A 216 -10.20 9.53 1.83
C THR A 216 -10.17 8.06 2.21
N MET A 217 -9.12 7.67 2.94
CA MET A 217 -8.93 6.30 3.45
C MET A 217 -9.29 6.27 4.93
N VAL A 218 -10.33 5.54 5.28
CA VAL A 218 -10.88 5.44 6.63
C VAL A 218 -10.59 4.07 7.20
N SER A 219 -9.74 3.99 8.21
CA SER A 219 -9.53 2.75 8.96
C SER A 219 -10.68 2.52 9.93
N ILE A 220 -11.31 1.35 9.86
CA ILE A 220 -12.31 0.89 10.79
C ILE A 220 -11.65 -0.14 11.72
N PRO A 221 -11.46 0.17 13.02
CA PRO A 221 -10.87 -0.78 13.95
C PRO A 221 -11.70 -2.05 14.03
N ARG A 222 -11.04 -3.22 14.01
CA ARG A 222 -11.69 -4.53 14.02
C ARG A 222 -12.58 -4.78 15.24
N ASP A 223 -12.26 -4.14 16.37
CA ASP A 223 -12.99 -4.25 17.63
C ASP A 223 -14.16 -3.22 17.73
N SER A 224 -14.50 -2.51 16.64
CA SER A 224 -15.63 -1.57 16.57
C SER A 224 -16.94 -2.27 16.91
N TYR A 225 -17.66 -1.77 17.92
CA TYR A 225 -18.91 -2.35 18.40
C TYR A 225 -20.11 -1.83 17.63
N VAL A 226 -20.53 -2.61 16.63
CA VAL A 226 -21.56 -2.22 15.66
C VAL A 226 -22.69 -3.25 15.59
N PRO A 227 -23.88 -2.88 15.09
CA PRO A 227 -24.93 -3.85 14.78
C PRO A 227 -24.49 -4.74 13.61
N ILE A 228 -24.54 -6.06 13.78
CA ILE A 228 -24.32 -7.05 12.73
C ILE A 228 -25.69 -7.62 12.33
N PRO A 229 -26.11 -7.54 11.08
CA PRO A 229 -27.41 -8.04 10.63
C PRO A 229 -27.62 -9.51 11.01
N GLY A 230 -28.73 -9.79 11.69
CA GLY A 230 -29.08 -11.14 12.15
C GLY A 230 -28.34 -11.65 13.40
N TRP A 231 -27.31 -10.93 13.90
CA TRP A 231 -26.43 -11.39 14.99
C TRP A 231 -26.41 -10.44 16.22
N GLY A 232 -27.08 -9.28 16.13
CA GLY A 232 -27.08 -8.29 17.21
C GLY A 232 -25.88 -7.35 17.13
N ARG A 233 -25.37 -6.90 18.29
CA ARG A 233 -24.20 -6.01 18.34
C ARG A 233 -22.96 -6.79 18.77
N ASP A 234 -21.89 -6.67 18.00
CA ASP A 234 -20.59 -7.28 18.31
C ASP A 234 -19.47 -6.50 17.64
N LYS A 235 -18.23 -6.99 17.79
CA LYS A 235 -17.06 -6.51 17.06
C LYS A 235 -17.27 -6.67 15.56
N ILE A 236 -16.95 -5.63 14.78
CA ILE A 236 -17.20 -5.63 13.34
C ILE A 236 -16.50 -6.80 12.61
N ASN A 237 -15.34 -7.24 13.09
CA ASN A 237 -14.64 -8.38 12.52
C ASN A 237 -15.36 -9.72 12.72
N ALA A 238 -16.29 -9.81 13.70
CA ALA A 238 -17.12 -10.99 13.88
C ALA A 238 -18.07 -11.20 12.69
N ALA A 239 -18.50 -10.12 12.02
CA ALA A 239 -19.31 -10.24 10.81
C ALA A 239 -18.61 -11.06 9.73
N PHE A 240 -17.31 -10.85 9.52
CA PHE A 240 -16.53 -11.62 8.56
C PHE A 240 -16.44 -13.10 8.94
N ALA A 241 -16.16 -13.38 10.20
CA ALA A 241 -16.07 -14.76 10.70
C ALA A 241 -17.40 -15.53 10.65
N GLN A 242 -18.55 -14.83 10.73
CA GLN A 242 -19.87 -15.43 10.77
C GLN A 242 -20.56 -15.57 9.41
N GLY A 243 -20.31 -14.65 8.49
CA GLY A 243 -20.97 -14.62 7.19
C GLY A 243 -20.09 -14.14 6.06
N GLY A 244 -18.76 -14.17 6.25
CA GLY A 244 -17.78 -13.86 5.22
C GLY A 244 -17.84 -12.41 4.73
N PRO A 245 -17.37 -12.19 3.50
CA PRO A 245 -17.32 -10.87 2.87
C PRO A 245 -18.68 -10.17 2.81
N GLN A 246 -19.73 -10.91 2.44
CA GLN A 246 -21.08 -10.36 2.27
C GLN A 246 -21.64 -9.77 3.56
N LEU A 247 -21.55 -10.50 4.69
CA LEU A 247 -22.05 -9.99 5.98
C LEU A 247 -21.20 -8.83 6.48
N LEU A 248 -19.88 -8.83 6.20
CA LEU A 248 -19.03 -7.69 6.51
C LEU A 248 -19.44 -6.45 5.72
N VAL A 249 -19.70 -6.56 4.41
CA VAL A 249 -20.21 -5.45 3.57
C VAL A 249 -21.52 -4.91 4.15
N GLN A 250 -22.51 -5.77 4.41
CA GLN A 250 -23.79 -5.35 5.01
C GLN A 250 -23.59 -4.61 6.34
N THR A 251 -22.67 -5.11 7.16
CA THR A 251 -22.34 -4.51 8.47
C THR A 251 -21.70 -3.14 8.32
N VAL A 252 -20.76 -3.00 7.38
CA VAL A 252 -20.08 -1.72 7.09
C VAL A 252 -21.07 -0.72 6.50
N GLU A 253 -21.87 -1.11 5.51
CA GLU A 253 -22.91 -0.25 4.92
C GLU A 253 -23.89 0.24 5.99
N GLY A 254 -24.40 -0.69 6.83
CA GLY A 254 -25.33 -0.36 7.92
C GLY A 254 -24.73 0.54 9.01
N ALA A 255 -23.42 0.42 9.29
CA ALA A 255 -22.74 1.21 10.31
C ALA A 255 -22.33 2.59 9.83
N THR A 256 -22.00 2.73 8.53
CA THR A 256 -21.45 3.97 7.94
C THR A 256 -22.47 4.76 7.14
N GLY A 257 -23.49 4.11 6.61
CA GLY A 257 -24.41 4.71 5.64
C GLY A 257 -23.81 4.95 4.26
N LEU A 258 -22.65 4.34 3.96
CA LEU A 258 -22.00 4.39 2.65
C LEU A 258 -22.34 3.14 1.85
N TYR A 259 -22.83 3.31 0.62
CA TYR A 259 -22.97 2.20 -0.32
C TYR A 259 -21.58 1.76 -0.78
N ILE A 260 -21.27 0.47 -0.71
CA ILE A 260 -20.00 -0.09 -1.15
C ILE A 260 -20.11 -0.54 -2.61
N ASP A 261 -19.33 0.12 -3.49
CA ASP A 261 -19.30 -0.13 -4.92
C ASP A 261 -18.36 -1.26 -5.31
N HIS A 262 -17.28 -1.43 -4.55
CA HIS A 262 -16.21 -2.36 -4.86
C HIS A 262 -15.66 -3.03 -3.60
N TYR A 263 -15.23 -4.28 -3.76
CA TYR A 263 -14.63 -5.07 -2.69
C TYR A 263 -13.27 -5.62 -3.10
N ALA A 264 -12.30 -5.54 -2.20
CA ALA A 264 -11.04 -6.24 -2.38
C ALA A 264 -10.51 -6.77 -1.05
N GLU A 265 -10.12 -8.04 -1.04
CA GLU A 265 -9.55 -8.74 0.10
C GLU A 265 -8.18 -9.31 -0.23
N ILE A 266 -7.28 -9.25 0.73
CA ILE A 266 -5.96 -9.86 0.66
C ILE A 266 -5.70 -10.70 1.90
N GLY A 267 -5.36 -11.98 1.67
CA GLY A 267 -4.89 -12.89 2.73
C GLY A 267 -3.38 -12.78 2.96
N PHE A 268 -2.88 -13.49 3.95
CA PHE A 268 -1.46 -13.46 4.35
C PHE A 268 -0.49 -13.81 3.23
N GLY A 269 -0.77 -14.89 2.48
CA GLY A 269 0.08 -15.31 1.36
C GLY A 269 0.13 -14.25 0.26
N GLY A 270 -1.02 -13.66 -0.05
CA GLY A 270 -1.13 -12.58 -1.02
C GLY A 270 -0.36 -11.34 -0.63
N PHE A 271 -0.49 -10.92 0.62
CA PHE A 271 0.23 -9.79 1.17
C PHE A 271 1.76 -9.99 1.03
N ALA A 272 2.29 -11.11 1.52
CA ALA A 272 3.71 -11.41 1.42
C ALA A 272 4.18 -11.49 -0.04
N GLY A 273 3.40 -12.14 -0.91
CA GLY A 273 3.70 -12.29 -2.33
C GLY A 273 3.78 -10.96 -3.08
N ILE A 274 2.93 -9.98 -2.76
CA ILE A 274 2.97 -8.63 -3.34
C ILE A 274 4.25 -7.90 -2.92
N VAL A 275 4.57 -7.93 -1.63
CA VAL A 275 5.79 -7.29 -1.10
C VAL A 275 7.04 -7.85 -1.76
N ASP A 276 7.14 -9.18 -1.88
CA ASP A 276 8.28 -9.85 -2.51
C ASP A 276 8.36 -9.55 -4.01
N ALA A 277 7.22 -9.47 -4.70
CA ALA A 277 7.18 -9.12 -6.12
C ALA A 277 7.65 -7.67 -6.38
N LEU A 278 7.39 -6.76 -5.44
CA LEU A 278 7.93 -5.38 -5.46
C LEU A 278 9.42 -5.30 -5.13
N GLY A 279 10.03 -6.42 -4.71
CA GLY A 279 11.43 -6.49 -4.27
C GLY A 279 11.64 -5.92 -2.87
N GLY A 280 10.66 -6.07 -1.99
CA GLY A 280 10.66 -5.56 -0.62
C GLY A 280 10.11 -4.14 -0.49
N VAL A 281 9.77 -3.76 0.73
CA VAL A 281 9.29 -2.41 1.09
C VAL A 281 10.23 -1.79 2.10
N ASN A 282 10.70 -0.57 1.82
CA ASN A 282 11.60 0.17 2.71
C ASN A 282 10.82 0.76 3.88
N LEU A 283 11.20 0.34 5.09
CA LEU A 283 10.59 0.80 6.33
C LEU A 283 11.63 1.17 7.36
N CYS A 284 11.36 2.21 8.13
CA CYS A 284 12.19 2.61 9.25
C CYS A 284 11.61 2.05 10.55
N VAL A 285 12.31 1.07 11.12
CA VAL A 285 11.97 0.43 12.39
C VAL A 285 12.53 1.30 13.54
N PRO A 286 11.68 1.80 14.45
CA PRO A 286 12.13 2.79 15.45
C PRO A 286 12.93 2.17 16.60
N TYR A 287 12.71 0.91 16.93
CA TYR A 287 13.36 0.16 17.99
C TYR A 287 13.48 -1.32 17.60
N PRO A 288 14.34 -2.12 18.30
CA PRO A 288 14.45 -3.54 17.97
C PRO A 288 13.12 -4.26 18.25
N ILE A 289 12.69 -5.10 17.33
CA ILE A 289 11.49 -5.92 17.44
C ILE A 289 11.90 -7.38 17.32
N ASP A 290 11.75 -8.15 18.39
CA ASP A 290 11.94 -9.59 18.41
C ASP A 290 10.61 -10.26 18.78
N ASP A 291 9.92 -10.80 17.78
CA ASP A 291 8.61 -11.45 17.95
C ASP A 291 8.61 -12.80 17.23
N PRO A 292 8.94 -13.88 17.95
CA PRO A 292 8.89 -15.23 17.39
C PRO A 292 7.49 -15.66 16.93
N LEU A 293 6.42 -15.12 17.52
CA LEU A 293 5.04 -15.43 17.12
C LEU A 293 4.66 -14.76 15.80
N ALA A 294 5.25 -13.62 15.51
CA ALA A 294 5.12 -12.95 14.22
C ALA A 294 6.22 -13.36 13.22
N GLY A 295 7.18 -14.19 13.66
CA GLY A 295 8.28 -14.69 12.84
C GLY A 295 9.31 -13.64 12.45
N ILE A 296 9.51 -12.61 13.27
CA ILE A 296 10.42 -11.51 12.95
C ILE A 296 11.45 -11.23 14.05
N ASN A 297 12.66 -10.84 13.60
CA ASN A 297 13.68 -10.20 14.41
C ASN A 297 14.24 -9.04 13.59
N LEU A 298 13.81 -7.81 13.90
CA LEU A 298 14.15 -6.60 13.17
C LEU A 298 14.99 -5.67 14.02
N GLN A 299 16.07 -5.16 13.44
CA GLN A 299 16.92 -4.16 14.09
C GLN A 299 16.40 -2.74 13.82
N PRO A 300 16.70 -1.76 14.68
CA PRO A 300 16.35 -0.36 14.43
C PRO A 300 17.02 0.17 13.17
N GLY A 301 16.33 1.06 12.47
CA GLY A 301 16.84 1.71 11.26
C GLY A 301 15.95 1.45 10.03
N CYS A 302 16.27 2.15 8.93
CA CYS A 302 15.57 1.98 7.68
C CYS A 302 16.14 0.79 6.91
N GLN A 303 15.29 -0.16 6.55
CA GLN A 303 15.67 -1.41 5.89
C GLN A 303 14.57 -1.87 4.92
N ASP A 304 14.96 -2.64 3.90
CA ASP A 304 14.02 -3.25 2.97
C ASP A 304 13.51 -4.55 3.60
N LEU A 305 12.21 -4.60 3.92
CA LEU A 305 11.56 -5.77 4.48
C LEU A 305 11.07 -6.69 3.38
N THR A 306 11.32 -7.99 3.50
CA THR A 306 10.73 -9.04 2.67
C THR A 306 9.25 -9.20 2.99
N GLY A 307 8.51 -10.00 2.19
CA GLY A 307 7.09 -10.25 2.44
C GLY A 307 6.80 -10.82 3.82
N SER A 308 7.58 -11.80 4.28
CA SER A 308 7.44 -12.38 5.62
C SER A 308 7.76 -11.39 6.74
N GLN A 309 8.83 -10.61 6.58
CA GLN A 309 9.21 -9.58 7.55
C GLN A 309 8.17 -8.46 7.62
N ALA A 310 7.67 -8.00 6.49
CA ALA A 310 6.61 -7.00 6.41
C ALA A 310 5.31 -7.49 7.06
N LEU A 311 4.91 -8.75 6.79
CA LEU A 311 3.75 -9.37 7.41
C LEU A 311 3.91 -9.46 8.94
N GLY A 312 5.07 -9.88 9.41
CA GLY A 312 5.38 -9.90 10.84
C GLY A 312 5.34 -8.50 11.45
N PHE A 313 5.91 -7.49 10.75
CA PHE A 313 5.93 -6.10 11.22
C PHE A 313 4.55 -5.48 11.40
N VAL A 314 3.58 -5.77 10.53
CA VAL A 314 2.21 -5.27 10.65
C VAL A 314 1.35 -6.05 11.65
N ARG A 315 1.77 -7.27 12.03
CA ARG A 315 1.08 -8.16 12.98
C ARG A 315 1.61 -8.07 14.40
N THR A 316 2.88 -7.69 14.58
CA THR A 316 3.55 -7.75 15.88
C THR A 316 2.85 -6.91 16.93
N ARG A 317 2.81 -7.45 18.15
CA ARG A 317 2.41 -6.78 19.39
C ARG A 317 3.55 -6.76 20.42
N ALA A 318 4.70 -7.31 20.07
CA ALA A 318 5.90 -7.32 20.90
C ALA A 318 6.61 -5.96 20.85
N THR A 319 5.87 -4.89 21.12
CA THR A 319 6.31 -3.50 21.09
C THR A 319 5.85 -2.78 22.37
N PRO A 320 6.49 -1.66 22.76
CA PRO A 320 6.19 -0.97 24.02
C PRO A 320 4.73 -0.56 24.21
N LEU A 321 4.03 -0.19 23.13
CA LEU A 321 2.64 0.25 23.15
C LEU A 321 1.69 -0.76 22.49
N ALA A 322 2.16 -1.99 22.26
CA ALA A 322 1.37 -3.11 21.71
C ALA A 322 0.43 -2.72 20.55
N ASP A 323 -0.89 -2.60 20.79
CA ASP A 323 -1.88 -2.34 19.75
C ASP A 323 -1.74 -0.95 19.09
N LEU A 324 -1.29 0.08 19.83
CA LEU A 324 -1.07 1.41 19.27
C LEU A 324 0.09 1.42 18.29
N ASP A 325 1.16 0.73 18.63
CA ASP A 325 2.32 0.61 17.73
C ASP A 325 1.96 -0.24 16.50
N ARG A 326 1.14 -1.29 16.67
CA ARG A 326 0.64 -2.07 15.54
C ARG A 326 -0.12 -1.20 14.53
N MET A 327 -1.02 -0.32 14.99
CA MET A 327 -1.74 0.61 14.10
C MET A 327 -0.80 1.60 13.41
N LYS A 328 0.25 2.08 14.09
CA LYS A 328 1.29 2.93 13.49
C LYS A 328 2.08 2.16 12.43
N ASN A 329 2.47 0.93 12.74
CA ASN A 329 3.21 0.05 11.83
C ASN A 329 2.40 -0.25 10.56
N GLN A 330 1.10 -0.53 10.69
CA GLN A 330 0.20 -0.76 9.56
C GLN A 330 0.11 0.47 8.65
N ARG A 331 -0.03 1.67 9.23
CA ARG A 331 -0.08 2.93 8.45
C ARG A 331 1.25 3.22 7.76
N ALA A 332 2.36 3.08 8.48
CA ALA A 332 3.70 3.30 7.94
C ALA A 332 3.97 2.32 6.77
N PHE A 333 3.61 1.05 6.97
CA PHE A 333 3.72 0.03 5.92
C PHE A 333 2.85 0.38 4.70
N MET A 334 1.58 0.73 4.89
CA MET A 334 0.67 1.06 3.78
C MET A 334 1.18 2.23 2.95
N SER A 335 1.67 3.29 3.62
CA SER A 335 2.30 4.42 2.92
C SER A 335 3.52 3.99 2.11
N ALA A 336 4.43 3.24 2.72
CA ALA A 336 5.64 2.77 2.03
C ALA A 336 5.35 1.79 0.89
N LEU A 337 4.34 0.93 1.04
CA LEU A 337 3.87 0.03 -0.02
C LEU A 337 3.31 0.81 -1.22
N LEU A 338 2.46 1.80 -0.98
CA LEU A 338 1.90 2.66 -2.01
C LEU A 338 3.00 3.43 -2.75
N ASP A 339 3.94 4.03 -2.01
CA ASP A 339 5.07 4.75 -2.59
C ASP A 339 5.93 3.82 -3.46
N LYS A 340 6.20 2.60 -3.01
CA LYS A 340 6.95 1.60 -3.77
C LYS A 340 6.20 1.13 -5.01
N ALA A 341 4.92 0.80 -4.87
CA ALA A 341 4.08 0.30 -5.96
C ALA A 341 3.90 1.35 -7.07
N THR A 342 3.73 2.63 -6.69
CA THR A 342 3.55 3.75 -7.63
C THR A 342 4.86 4.37 -8.10
N SER A 343 6.01 3.86 -7.66
CA SER A 343 7.33 4.38 -8.05
C SER A 343 7.58 4.20 -9.55
N VAL A 344 8.21 5.19 -10.16
CA VAL A 344 8.58 5.17 -11.59
C VAL A 344 9.45 3.94 -11.92
N SER A 345 10.33 3.53 -11.00
CA SER A 345 11.21 2.37 -11.16
C SER A 345 10.44 1.05 -11.25
N THR A 346 9.31 0.91 -10.55
CA THR A 346 8.43 -0.26 -10.63
C THR A 346 7.60 -0.23 -11.91
N MET A 347 7.03 0.93 -12.25
CA MET A 347 6.11 1.06 -13.39
C MET A 347 6.79 0.96 -14.77
N ILE A 348 8.04 1.39 -14.91
CA ILE A 348 8.77 1.37 -16.21
C ILE A 348 9.45 0.03 -16.44
N ASN A 349 9.75 -0.75 -15.41
CA ASN A 349 10.47 -2.00 -15.57
C ASN A 349 9.51 -3.19 -15.79
N PRO A 350 9.35 -3.70 -17.03
CA PRO A 350 8.41 -4.79 -17.31
C PRO A 350 8.77 -6.09 -16.59
N PHE A 351 10.05 -6.32 -16.28
CA PHE A 351 10.51 -7.51 -15.55
C PHE A 351 10.15 -7.48 -14.05
N ARG A 352 9.85 -6.29 -13.50
CA ARG A 352 9.32 -6.13 -12.15
C ARG A 352 7.80 -5.99 -12.17
N LEU A 353 7.27 -5.20 -13.09
CA LEU A 353 5.86 -4.94 -13.20
C LEU A 353 5.05 -6.23 -13.44
N TRP A 354 5.50 -7.08 -14.40
CA TRP A 354 4.75 -8.28 -14.77
C TRP A 354 4.60 -9.29 -13.61
N PRO A 355 5.68 -9.71 -12.90
CA PRO A 355 5.53 -10.58 -11.71
C PRO A 355 4.70 -9.94 -10.60
N THR A 356 4.86 -8.64 -10.36
CA THR A 356 4.08 -7.91 -9.35
C THR A 356 2.59 -7.98 -9.68
N VAL A 357 2.20 -7.61 -10.91
CA VAL A 357 0.79 -7.56 -11.29
C VAL A 357 0.17 -8.96 -11.35
N THR A 358 0.90 -9.98 -11.85
CA THR A 358 0.40 -11.36 -11.88
C THR A 358 0.21 -11.96 -10.50
N LYS A 359 1.17 -11.76 -9.59
CA LYS A 359 1.06 -12.23 -8.20
C LYS A 359 -0.03 -11.48 -7.44
N THR A 360 -0.12 -10.16 -7.63
CA THR A 360 -1.19 -9.34 -7.03
C THR A 360 -2.56 -9.84 -7.49
N ALA A 361 -2.76 -10.01 -8.81
CA ALA A 361 -4.03 -10.49 -9.34
C ALA A 361 -4.42 -11.86 -8.78
N GLY A 362 -3.48 -12.82 -8.72
CA GLY A 362 -3.74 -14.15 -8.17
C GLY A 362 -3.88 -14.23 -6.65
N SER A 363 -3.58 -13.14 -5.95
CA SER A 363 -3.60 -13.08 -4.47
C SER A 363 -4.75 -12.24 -3.92
N LEU A 364 -5.42 -11.46 -4.77
CA LEU A 364 -6.58 -10.67 -4.39
C LEU A 364 -7.86 -11.47 -4.59
N GLN A 365 -8.76 -11.36 -3.62
CA GLN A 365 -10.17 -11.68 -3.80
C GLN A 365 -10.92 -10.38 -4.05
N VAL A 366 -11.73 -10.35 -5.10
CA VAL A 366 -12.53 -9.17 -5.46
C VAL A 366 -13.97 -9.59 -5.66
N ASP A 367 -14.88 -8.63 -5.67
CA ASP A 367 -16.27 -8.94 -6.02
C ASP A 367 -16.41 -9.54 -7.43
N GLU A 368 -17.51 -10.26 -7.69
CA GLU A 368 -17.75 -10.92 -8.99
C GLU A 368 -17.74 -9.93 -10.15
N ASP A 369 -18.26 -8.72 -9.95
CA ASP A 369 -18.32 -7.65 -10.93
C ASP A 369 -17.08 -6.76 -10.96
N ASP A 370 -16.12 -7.00 -10.08
CA ASP A 370 -14.88 -6.24 -10.05
C ASP A 370 -13.84 -6.77 -11.04
N HIS A 371 -13.22 -5.84 -11.70
CA HIS A 371 -12.24 -6.07 -12.74
C HIS A 371 -10.92 -5.35 -12.49
N LEU A 372 -9.89 -5.76 -13.24
CA LEU A 372 -8.56 -5.14 -13.14
C LEU A 372 -8.58 -3.62 -13.37
N TRP A 373 -9.48 -3.10 -14.20
CA TRP A 373 -9.57 -1.65 -14.43
C TRP A 373 -10.17 -0.89 -13.25
N ASN A 374 -11.05 -1.52 -12.44
CA ASN A 374 -11.56 -0.96 -11.18
C ASN A 374 -10.42 -0.80 -10.18
N LEU A 375 -9.58 -1.85 -10.01
CA LEU A 375 -8.38 -1.82 -9.18
C LEU A 375 -7.35 -0.78 -9.69
N ALA A 376 -7.20 -0.65 -11.00
CA ALA A 376 -6.34 0.38 -11.59
C ALA A 376 -6.88 1.80 -11.30
N GLY A 377 -8.21 1.98 -11.32
CA GLY A 377 -8.89 3.21 -10.91
C GLY A 377 -8.62 3.57 -9.45
N LEU A 378 -8.74 2.58 -8.56
CA LEU A 378 -8.37 2.73 -7.14
C LEU A 378 -6.91 3.18 -6.99
N GLY A 379 -5.98 2.45 -7.63
CA GLY A 379 -4.55 2.80 -7.59
C GLY A 379 -4.27 4.21 -8.13
N TRP A 380 -4.98 4.63 -9.17
CA TRP A 380 -4.86 5.98 -9.71
C TRP A 380 -5.38 7.04 -8.74
N ALA A 381 -6.53 6.81 -8.10
CA ALA A 381 -7.13 7.72 -7.12
C ALA A 381 -6.26 7.88 -5.85
N MET A 382 -5.57 6.80 -5.46
CA MET A 382 -4.64 6.80 -4.32
C MET A 382 -3.31 7.51 -4.64
N ARG A 383 -3.04 7.79 -5.92
CA ARG A 383 -1.81 8.46 -6.36
C ARG A 383 -1.78 9.92 -5.89
N GLY A 384 -0.75 10.30 -5.19
CA GLY A 384 -0.61 11.67 -4.64
C GLY A 384 -1.00 11.79 -3.16
N GLY A 385 -1.18 10.66 -2.51
CA GLY A 385 -1.46 10.53 -1.09
C GLY A 385 -2.91 10.83 -0.74
N PRO A 386 -3.68 9.81 -0.32
CA PRO A 386 -5.02 9.99 0.19
C PRO A 386 -5.01 10.71 1.55
N ILE A 387 -6.16 11.23 1.94
CA ILE A 387 -6.40 11.65 3.33
C ILE A 387 -6.59 10.36 4.15
N THR A 388 -5.69 10.10 5.09
CA THR A 388 -5.77 8.90 5.94
C THR A 388 -6.31 9.27 7.30
N THR A 389 -7.36 8.60 7.74
CA THR A 389 -8.01 8.84 9.02
C THR A 389 -8.55 7.56 9.64
N THR A 390 -8.99 7.64 10.87
CA THR A 390 -9.71 6.56 11.57
C THR A 390 -11.11 7.08 11.93
N VAL A 391 -12.08 6.18 11.99
CA VAL A 391 -13.43 6.53 12.48
C VAL A 391 -13.35 7.24 13.83
N PRO A 392 -14.14 8.30 14.09
CA PRO A 392 -14.14 8.98 15.38
C PRO A 392 -14.51 8.04 16.54
N ILE A 393 -13.64 7.98 17.57
CA ILE A 393 -13.72 7.05 18.69
C ILE A 393 -14.14 7.82 19.93
N ALA A 394 -15.15 7.28 20.68
CA ALA A 394 -15.56 7.78 22.00
C ALA A 394 -14.76 7.14 23.15
N GLY A 395 -14.39 5.85 22.99
CA GLY A 395 -13.68 5.11 24.02
C GLY A 395 -13.76 3.60 23.85
N PHE A 396 -13.48 2.90 24.95
CA PHE A 396 -13.52 1.45 25.03
C PHE A 396 -14.50 1.02 26.13
N GLU A 397 -15.16 -0.11 25.92
CA GLU A 397 -16.12 -0.69 26.87
C GLU A 397 -15.87 -2.20 26.97
N ASP A 398 -16.08 -2.76 28.16
CA ASP A 398 -16.05 -4.21 28.35
C ASP A 398 -17.49 -4.74 28.27
N VAL A 399 -17.73 -5.61 27.30
CA VAL A 399 -19.01 -6.29 27.05
C VAL A 399 -18.81 -7.81 27.08
N ASP A 400 -19.85 -8.61 26.88
CA ASP A 400 -19.77 -10.08 26.90
C ASP A 400 -18.76 -10.65 25.90
N SER A 401 -18.58 -9.98 24.72
CA SER A 401 -17.57 -10.32 23.72
C SER A 401 -16.16 -9.75 23.99
N GLY A 402 -15.94 -9.26 25.23
CA GLY A 402 -14.67 -8.69 25.68
C GLY A 402 -14.57 -7.18 25.46
N ASN A 403 -13.34 -6.65 25.45
CA ASN A 403 -13.12 -5.22 25.25
C ASN A 403 -13.47 -4.82 23.82
N VAL A 404 -14.32 -3.82 23.66
CA VAL A 404 -14.82 -3.29 22.39
C VAL A 404 -14.54 -1.81 22.25
N LEU A 405 -14.50 -1.32 21.04
CA LEU A 405 -14.29 0.08 20.70
C LEU A 405 -15.63 0.73 20.33
N ILE A 406 -15.95 1.81 21.02
CA ILE A 406 -17.19 2.57 20.82
C ILE A 406 -16.91 3.79 19.96
N TRP A 407 -17.68 3.95 18.89
CA TRP A 407 -17.63 5.14 18.05
C TRP A 407 -18.28 6.33 18.74
N ASP A 408 -17.70 7.51 18.57
CA ASP A 408 -18.38 8.78 18.88
C ASP A 408 -19.53 8.97 17.89
N ARG A 409 -20.73 8.74 18.32
CA ARG A 409 -21.93 8.69 17.46
C ARG A 409 -22.14 9.99 16.69
N GLU A 410 -21.98 11.13 17.35
CA GLU A 410 -22.24 12.42 16.73
C GLU A 410 -21.15 12.73 15.69
N ARG A 411 -19.88 12.58 16.06
CA ARG A 411 -18.76 12.83 15.18
C ARG A 411 -18.71 11.81 14.04
N ALA A 412 -18.98 10.54 14.30
CA ALA A 412 -19.02 9.51 13.26
C ALA A 412 -20.18 9.75 12.27
N SER A 413 -21.37 10.16 12.75
CA SER A 413 -22.48 10.53 11.88
C SER A 413 -22.17 11.73 10.99
N GLN A 414 -21.52 12.77 11.54
CA GLN A 414 -21.08 13.93 10.76
C GLN A 414 -19.99 13.54 9.74
N PHE A 415 -19.07 12.67 10.15
CA PHE A 415 -17.97 12.20 9.32
C PHE A 415 -18.47 11.40 8.12
N PHE A 416 -19.24 10.33 8.36
CA PHE A 416 -19.75 9.49 7.29
C PHE A 416 -20.85 10.21 6.46
N GLY A 417 -21.65 11.07 7.10
CA GLY A 417 -22.59 11.91 6.39
C GLY A 417 -21.93 12.84 5.36
N ALA A 418 -20.75 13.41 5.68
CA ALA A 418 -19.99 14.19 4.72
C ALA A 418 -19.51 13.34 3.54
N LEU A 419 -19.03 12.10 3.79
CA LEU A 419 -18.61 11.17 2.74
C LEU A 419 -19.81 10.72 1.88
N ALA A 420 -20.95 10.38 2.50
CA ALA A 420 -22.16 9.96 1.79
C ALA A 420 -22.74 11.05 0.88
N GLU A 421 -22.45 12.31 1.18
CA GLU A 421 -22.85 13.46 0.35
C GLU A 421 -21.72 13.92 -0.61
N ASP A 422 -20.64 13.17 -0.71
CA ASP A 422 -19.42 13.52 -1.50
C ASP A 422 -18.85 14.91 -1.16
N LYS A 423 -18.91 15.27 0.14
CA LYS A 423 -18.42 16.53 0.66
C LYS A 423 -17.07 16.36 1.37
N PRO A 424 -16.21 17.37 1.35
CA PRO A 424 -14.98 17.35 2.14
C PRO A 424 -15.27 17.13 3.63
N VAL A 425 -14.57 16.17 4.24
CA VAL A 425 -14.65 15.92 5.68
C VAL A 425 -14.05 17.12 6.42
N PRO A 426 -14.73 17.71 7.42
CA PRO A 426 -14.16 18.77 8.25
C PRO A 426 -12.86 18.30 8.93
N GLU A 427 -11.83 19.15 8.95
CA GLU A 427 -10.52 18.82 9.54
C GLU A 427 -10.61 18.40 11.02
N SER A 428 -11.58 18.93 11.77
CA SER A 428 -11.85 18.57 13.16
C SER A 428 -12.31 17.12 13.35
N LEU A 429 -12.78 16.47 12.28
CA LEU A 429 -13.20 15.07 12.28
C LEU A 429 -12.12 14.12 11.73
N ILE A 430 -11.07 14.67 11.14
CA ILE A 430 -9.93 13.89 10.65
C ILE A 430 -9.04 13.57 11.84
N THR A 431 -9.02 12.31 12.22
CA THR A 431 -8.18 11.82 13.31
C THR A 431 -6.96 11.15 12.70
N THR A 432 -5.80 11.78 12.77
CA THR A 432 -4.52 11.18 12.31
C THR A 432 -4.05 10.04 13.24
N GLY A 433 -4.93 9.59 14.13
CA GLY A 433 -4.76 8.51 15.10
C GLY A 433 -3.88 8.93 16.29
N PRO A 434 -3.97 8.22 17.41
CA PRO A 434 -3.12 8.47 18.56
C PRO A 434 -1.65 8.23 18.25
#